data_a35a7cf7c05caa5a51fcab0e57dfa9ba
#
_entry.id   a35a7cf7c05caa5a51fcab0e57dfa9ba
#
_cell.length_a   1.000
_cell.length_b   1.000
_cell.length_c   1.000
_cell.angle_alpha   90.00
_cell.angle_beta   90.00
_cell.angle_gamma   90.00
#
_symmetry.space_group_name_H-M   'P 1'
#
loop_
_entity.id
_entity.type
_entity.pdbx_description
1 polymer ?
#
loop_
_entity_poly.entity_id
_entity_poly.type
_entity_poly.pdbx_seq_one_letter_code
_entity_poly.pdbx_strand_id
1 'polypeptide(L)'
;MDVIFYVVPGLIMALALFMAYRVVRRWLQIRGAWNSGLTAEGRCLRAYTTVSGGHGDTSVRTTLHHVYEFITHDGRVIRFEEDGGPGTTLEGDYVTVYYTAGRQVVATAQAPSRARHAMAVVGILAFLGVVVVFCAGFVVTYAQIFAPYGDFVFGGITDATVVP
;
A
#
# COMPACT_ATOMS: atom_id res chain seq x y z
N MET A 1 -20.25 19.78 -17.67
CA MET A 1 -20.23 18.44 -17.04
C MET A 1 -18.90 17.70 -17.23
N ASP A 2 -18.00 18.25 -18.03
CA ASP A 2 -16.75 17.59 -18.46
C ASP A 2 -15.70 17.43 -17.34
N VAL A 3 -15.77 18.25 -16.30
CA VAL A 3 -14.81 18.22 -15.17
C VAL A 3 -14.81 16.87 -14.44
N ILE A 4 -15.96 16.19 -14.34
CA ILE A 4 -16.08 14.90 -13.67
C ILE A 4 -15.24 13.83 -14.36
N PHE A 5 -15.17 13.83 -15.70
CA PHE A 5 -14.41 12.86 -16.49
C PHE A 5 -12.89 12.98 -16.33
N TYR A 6 -12.39 14.13 -15.87
CA TYR A 6 -10.99 14.33 -15.50
C TYR A 6 -10.74 14.13 -14.02
N VAL A 7 -11.66 14.58 -13.17
CA VAL A 7 -11.50 14.52 -11.70
C VAL A 7 -11.54 13.09 -11.19
N VAL A 8 -12.47 12.27 -11.67
CA VAL A 8 -12.63 10.89 -11.18
C VAL A 8 -11.41 10.01 -11.50
N PRO A 9 -10.94 9.92 -12.78
CA PRO A 9 -9.72 9.17 -13.09
C PRO A 9 -8.48 9.75 -12.42
N GLY A 10 -8.38 11.08 -12.30
CA GLY A 10 -7.29 11.75 -11.59
C GLY A 10 -7.22 11.37 -10.12
N LEU A 11 -8.36 11.29 -9.44
CA LEU A 11 -8.44 10.90 -8.04
C LEU A 11 -8.09 9.42 -7.84
N ILE A 12 -8.57 8.55 -8.72
CA ILE A 12 -8.22 7.11 -8.70
C ILE A 12 -6.71 6.94 -8.91
N MET A 13 -6.11 7.65 -9.86
CA MET A 13 -4.68 7.61 -10.13
C MET A 13 -3.86 8.10 -8.94
N ALA A 14 -4.26 9.20 -8.30
CA ALA A 14 -3.61 9.73 -7.11
C ALA A 14 -3.67 8.74 -5.94
N LEU A 15 -4.81 8.09 -5.73
CA LEU A 15 -4.99 7.05 -4.71
C LEU A 15 -4.13 5.82 -5.00
N ALA A 16 -4.07 5.36 -6.26
CA ALA A 16 -3.22 4.24 -6.66
C ALA A 16 -1.73 4.52 -6.44
N LEU A 17 -1.25 5.71 -6.79
CA LEU A 17 0.13 6.14 -6.55
C LEU A 17 0.44 6.25 -5.05
N PHE A 18 -0.48 6.78 -4.26
CA PHE A 18 -0.33 6.85 -2.80
C PHE A 18 -0.23 5.45 -2.18
N MET A 19 -1.07 4.51 -2.61
CA MET A 19 -1.02 3.12 -2.16
C MET A 19 0.29 2.43 -2.57
N ALA A 20 0.74 2.63 -3.81
CA ALA A 20 2.02 2.11 -4.29
C ALA A 20 3.19 2.63 -3.43
N TYR A 21 3.22 3.93 -3.13
CA TYR A 21 4.20 4.52 -2.24
C TYR A 21 4.19 3.88 -0.85
N ARG A 22 3.00 3.67 -0.25
CA ARG A 22 2.85 3.02 1.05
C ARG A 22 3.41 1.59 1.05
N VAL A 23 3.09 0.82 0.01
CA VAL A 23 3.57 -0.57 -0.15
C VAL A 23 5.08 -0.63 -0.28
N VAL A 24 5.67 0.20 -1.14
CA VAL A 24 7.13 0.26 -1.34
C VAL A 24 7.83 0.68 -0.06
N ARG A 25 7.35 1.72 0.61
CA ARG A 25 7.92 2.21 1.87
C ARG A 25 7.92 1.12 2.94
N ARG A 26 6.80 0.42 3.12
CA ARG A 26 6.70 -0.68 4.10
C ARG A 26 7.67 -1.83 3.75
N TRP A 27 7.74 -2.20 2.48
CA TRP A 27 8.67 -3.22 2.01
C TRP A 27 10.13 -2.88 2.28
N LEU A 28 10.54 -1.63 2.00
CA LEU A 28 11.90 -1.16 2.27
C LEU A 28 12.22 -1.18 3.77
N GLN A 29 11.25 -0.83 4.63
CA GLN A 29 11.42 -0.89 6.08
C GLN A 29 11.66 -2.32 6.57
N ILE A 30 10.86 -3.28 6.13
CA ILE A 30 11.02 -4.71 6.50
C ILE A 30 12.34 -5.25 5.95
N ARG A 31 12.66 -4.94 4.71
CA ARG A 31 13.95 -5.34 4.11
C ARG A 31 15.15 -4.74 4.86
N GLY A 32 15.00 -3.51 5.34
CA GLY A 32 16.00 -2.86 6.21
C GLY A 32 16.22 -3.63 7.51
N ALA A 33 15.13 -4.09 8.16
CA ALA A 33 15.22 -4.89 9.38
C ALA A 33 15.94 -6.24 9.14
N TRP A 34 15.65 -6.94 8.05
CA TRP A 34 16.33 -8.19 7.70
C TRP A 34 17.80 -8.01 7.30
N ASN A 35 18.15 -6.88 6.72
CA ASN A 35 19.52 -6.59 6.27
C ASN A 35 20.38 -5.90 7.34
N SER A 36 19.79 -5.47 8.46
CA SER A 36 20.53 -4.81 9.55
C SER A 36 21.52 -5.73 10.26
N GLY A 37 21.31 -7.04 10.17
CA GLY A 37 22.06 -8.04 10.92
C GLY A 37 21.75 -8.07 12.42
N LEU A 38 20.87 -7.19 12.90
CA LEU A 38 20.48 -7.13 14.30
C LEU A 38 19.30 -8.06 14.55
N THR A 39 19.52 -8.98 15.47
CA THR A 39 18.49 -9.92 15.95
C THR A 39 18.40 -9.84 17.45
N ALA A 40 17.20 -10.07 17.98
CA ALA A 40 16.96 -10.23 19.41
C ALA A 40 15.95 -11.35 19.63
N GLU A 41 15.95 -11.91 20.83
CA GLU A 41 14.91 -12.80 21.25
C GLU A 41 13.72 -11.98 21.73
N GLY A 42 12.57 -12.18 21.10
CA GLY A 42 11.32 -11.51 21.45
C GLY A 42 10.34 -12.49 22.05
N ARG A 43 9.61 -12.08 23.08
CA ARG A 43 8.54 -12.86 23.72
C ARG A 43 7.20 -12.47 23.15
N CYS A 44 6.39 -13.43 22.77
CA CYS A 44 4.99 -13.22 22.43
C CYS A 44 4.19 -12.91 23.69
N LEU A 45 3.71 -11.69 23.83
CA LEU A 45 2.91 -11.28 24.99
C LEU A 45 1.45 -11.65 24.83
N ARG A 46 0.93 -11.60 23.60
CA ARG A 46 -0.46 -11.86 23.29
C ARG A 46 -0.63 -12.28 21.84
N ALA A 47 -1.49 -13.27 21.63
CA ALA A 47 -2.00 -13.67 20.32
C ALA A 47 -3.53 -13.52 20.31
N TYR A 48 -4.08 -12.83 19.30
CA TYR A 48 -5.52 -12.65 19.15
C TYR A 48 -5.93 -12.61 17.70
N THR A 49 -7.20 -12.89 17.43
CA THR A 49 -7.75 -12.89 16.09
C THR A 49 -8.78 -11.78 15.92
N THR A 50 -8.74 -11.11 14.76
CA THR A 50 -9.81 -10.22 14.33
C THR A 50 -10.56 -10.87 13.18
N VAL A 51 -11.89 -10.77 13.24
CA VAL A 51 -12.80 -11.28 12.21
C VAL A 51 -13.42 -10.08 11.51
N SER A 52 -13.25 -10.01 10.19
CA SER A 52 -13.80 -8.93 9.36
C SER A 52 -14.65 -9.54 8.25
N GLY A 53 -15.82 -8.94 8.00
CA GLY A 53 -16.80 -9.43 7.02
C GLY A 53 -17.95 -10.19 7.67
N GLY A 54 -18.80 -10.82 6.84
CA GLY A 54 -19.92 -11.65 7.33
C GLY A 54 -21.27 -10.96 7.36
N HIS A 55 -21.46 -9.88 6.59
CA HIS A 55 -22.79 -9.33 6.34
C HIS A 55 -23.27 -9.74 4.93
N GLY A 56 -24.29 -10.58 4.86
CA GLY A 56 -24.78 -11.15 3.59
C GLY A 56 -23.82 -12.19 2.99
N ASP A 57 -23.70 -12.18 1.68
CA ASP A 57 -22.94 -13.16 0.88
C ASP A 57 -21.42 -12.90 0.84
N THR A 58 -20.88 -12.13 1.82
CA THR A 58 -19.47 -11.76 1.88
C THR A 58 -18.64 -12.77 2.68
N SER A 59 -17.46 -13.10 2.14
CA SER A 59 -16.50 -13.99 2.80
C SER A 59 -16.01 -13.40 4.13
N VAL A 60 -15.97 -14.24 5.17
CA VAL A 60 -15.39 -13.90 6.47
C VAL A 60 -13.87 -14.01 6.36
N ARG A 61 -13.17 -12.95 6.72
CA ARG A 61 -11.70 -12.95 6.81
C ARG A 61 -11.27 -12.90 8.26
N THR A 62 -10.49 -13.87 8.67
CA THR A 62 -9.86 -13.93 10.00
C THR A 62 -8.40 -13.53 9.87
N THR A 63 -7.95 -12.56 10.66
CA THR A 63 -6.55 -12.14 10.72
C THR A 63 -6.03 -12.43 12.12
N LEU A 64 -4.89 -13.12 12.20
CA LEU A 64 -4.20 -13.42 13.46
C LEU A 64 -3.18 -12.30 13.72
N HIS A 65 -3.22 -11.76 14.93
CA HIS A 65 -2.33 -10.71 15.41
C HIS A 65 -1.49 -11.21 16.55
N HIS A 66 -0.20 -10.88 16.55
CA HIS A 66 0.71 -11.17 17.63
C HIS A 66 1.34 -9.89 18.16
N VAL A 67 1.40 -9.75 19.47
CA VAL A 67 2.11 -8.65 20.13
C VAL A 67 3.39 -9.22 20.72
N TYR A 68 4.52 -8.70 20.29
CA TYR A 68 5.84 -9.11 20.73
C TYR A 68 6.52 -8.01 21.55
N GLU A 69 7.34 -8.44 22.50
CA GLU A 69 8.23 -7.57 23.27
C GLU A 69 9.66 -8.11 23.17
N PHE A 70 10.61 -7.24 22.92
CA PHE A 70 12.02 -7.61 22.90
C PHE A 70 12.89 -6.47 23.47
N ILE A 71 14.12 -6.79 23.80
CA ILE A 71 15.12 -5.82 24.29
C ILE A 71 16.13 -5.61 23.17
N THR A 72 16.32 -4.37 22.77
CA THR A 72 17.34 -4.00 21.79
C THR A 72 18.74 -4.10 22.39
N HIS A 73 19.78 -4.14 21.55
CA HIS A 73 21.17 -4.21 22.03
C HIS A 73 21.59 -3.00 22.92
N ASP A 74 20.91 -1.87 22.80
CA ASP A 74 21.09 -0.65 23.60
C ASP A 74 20.16 -0.62 24.84
N GLY A 75 19.55 -1.77 25.20
CA GLY A 75 18.78 -1.96 26.44
C GLY A 75 17.37 -1.40 26.42
N ARG A 76 16.86 -0.91 25.27
CA ARG A 76 15.48 -0.41 25.17
C ARG A 76 14.50 -1.56 25.02
N VAL A 77 13.42 -1.53 25.79
CA VAL A 77 12.29 -2.45 25.65
C VAL A 77 11.37 -1.92 24.56
N ILE A 78 11.16 -2.70 23.52
CA ILE A 78 10.30 -2.36 22.38
C ILE A 78 9.16 -3.36 22.29
N ARG A 79 7.94 -2.84 22.12
CA ARG A 79 6.74 -3.63 21.80
C ARG A 79 6.27 -3.30 20.40
N PHE A 80 5.91 -4.33 19.67
CA PHE A 80 5.31 -4.16 18.34
C PHE A 80 4.25 -5.22 18.08
N GLU A 81 3.35 -4.89 17.19
CA GLU A 81 2.27 -5.78 16.73
C GLU A 81 2.54 -6.19 15.29
N GLU A 82 2.30 -7.46 15.00
CA GLU A 82 2.49 -8.03 13.67
C GLU A 82 1.29 -8.87 13.26
N ASP A 83 0.83 -8.66 12.01
CA ASP A 83 -0.30 -9.35 11.42
C ASP A 83 0.17 -10.57 10.64
N GLY A 84 -0.60 -11.67 10.69
CA GLY A 84 -0.35 -12.84 9.86
C GLY A 84 0.87 -13.65 10.25
N GLY A 85 1.28 -13.58 11.51
CA GLY A 85 2.31 -14.45 12.07
C GLY A 85 1.91 -15.93 12.06
N PRO A 86 2.87 -16.86 12.34
CA PRO A 86 2.59 -18.29 12.39
C PRO A 86 1.52 -18.62 13.44
N GLY A 87 0.49 -19.36 13.04
CA GLY A 87 -0.58 -19.80 13.96
C GLY A 87 -0.10 -20.77 15.07
N THR A 88 1.15 -21.20 14.99
CA THR A 88 1.81 -22.05 15.98
C THR A 88 2.47 -21.26 17.12
N THR A 89 2.60 -19.94 16.97
CA THR A 89 3.17 -19.08 18.01
C THR A 89 2.10 -18.75 19.06
N LEU A 90 2.34 -19.17 20.28
CA LEU A 90 1.46 -18.99 21.43
C LEU A 90 1.96 -17.88 22.35
N GLU A 91 1.08 -17.42 23.26
CA GLU A 91 1.47 -16.51 24.33
C GLU A 91 2.55 -17.13 25.22
N GLY A 92 3.61 -16.37 25.45
CA GLY A 92 4.78 -16.81 26.20
C GLY A 92 5.92 -17.38 25.36
N ASP A 93 5.68 -17.71 24.09
CA ASP A 93 6.70 -18.24 23.20
C ASP A 93 7.78 -17.20 22.87
N TYR A 94 8.98 -17.69 22.65
CA TYR A 94 10.12 -16.87 22.22
C TYR A 94 10.33 -17.03 20.70
N VAL A 95 10.54 -15.92 20.02
CA VAL A 95 10.77 -15.85 18.59
C VAL A 95 11.97 -14.97 18.27
N THR A 96 12.65 -15.24 17.17
CA THR A 96 13.71 -14.34 16.68
C THR A 96 13.10 -13.12 16.04
N VAL A 97 13.42 -11.95 16.57
CA VAL A 97 12.99 -10.64 16.04
C VAL A 97 14.17 -10.01 15.29
N TYR A 98 13.91 -9.59 14.06
CA TYR A 98 14.83 -8.78 13.24
C TYR A 98 14.47 -7.33 13.39
N TYR A 99 15.44 -6.46 13.69
CA TYR A 99 15.15 -5.04 13.92
C TYR A 99 16.22 -4.10 13.36
N THR A 100 15.86 -2.84 13.17
CA THR A 100 16.81 -1.79 12.77
C THR A 100 17.29 -1.00 13.98
N ALA A 101 18.58 -0.60 13.97
CA ALA A 101 19.08 0.38 14.93
C ALA A 101 18.56 1.78 14.58
N GLY A 102 18.42 2.65 15.59
CA GLY A 102 18.08 4.04 15.39
C GLY A 102 16.94 4.56 16.27
N ARG A 103 16.51 5.78 15.99
CA ARG A 103 15.43 6.46 16.73
C ARG A 103 14.07 5.78 16.53
N GLN A 104 13.79 5.35 15.30
CA GLN A 104 12.62 4.54 14.97
C GLN A 104 13.07 3.11 14.72
N VAL A 105 12.79 2.25 15.68
CA VAL A 105 13.07 0.82 15.56
C VAL A 105 11.94 0.19 14.74
N VAL A 106 12.28 -0.35 13.59
CA VAL A 106 11.37 -1.21 12.82
C VAL A 106 11.75 -2.65 13.14
N ALA A 107 10.79 -3.43 13.61
CA ALA A 107 10.99 -4.82 14.00
C ALA A 107 10.00 -5.74 13.29
N THR A 108 10.42 -6.98 13.05
CA THR A 108 9.57 -8.05 12.51
C THR A 108 10.01 -9.40 13.08
N ALA A 109 9.04 -10.23 13.46
CA ALA A 109 9.26 -11.61 13.87
C ALA A 109 9.17 -12.59 12.68
N GLN A 110 8.79 -12.10 11.48
CA GLN A 110 8.71 -12.94 10.30
C GLN A 110 10.10 -13.35 9.82
N ALA A 111 10.30 -14.64 9.62
CA ALA A 111 11.50 -15.15 8.99
C ALA A 111 11.69 -14.53 7.59
N PRO A 112 12.93 -14.26 7.15
CA PRO A 112 13.22 -13.61 5.90
C PRO A 112 12.84 -14.46 4.69
N SER A 113 11.55 -14.48 4.34
CA SER A 113 11.02 -15.13 3.13
C SER A 113 11.07 -14.16 1.93
N ARG A 114 12.29 -13.80 1.52
CA ARG A 114 12.56 -12.76 0.50
C ARG A 114 11.76 -12.96 -0.79
N ALA A 115 11.65 -14.19 -1.28
CA ALA A 115 10.97 -14.49 -2.53
C ALA A 115 9.45 -14.27 -2.44
N ARG A 116 8.80 -14.77 -1.38
CA ARG A 116 7.34 -14.69 -1.22
C ARG A 116 6.86 -13.25 -1.01
N HIS A 117 7.59 -12.48 -0.19
CA HIS A 117 7.30 -11.06 0.01
C HIS A 117 7.58 -10.23 -1.24
N ALA A 118 8.67 -10.50 -1.96
CA ALA A 118 8.97 -9.81 -3.22
C ALA A 118 7.87 -10.05 -4.27
N MET A 119 7.43 -11.30 -4.44
CA MET A 119 6.34 -11.63 -5.38
C MET A 119 5.03 -10.93 -5.02
N ALA A 120 4.66 -10.88 -3.73
CA ALA A 120 3.45 -10.19 -3.29
C ALA A 120 3.53 -8.68 -3.60
N VAL A 121 4.66 -8.03 -3.31
CA VAL A 121 4.86 -6.60 -3.60
C VAL A 121 4.84 -6.34 -5.09
N VAL A 122 5.54 -7.15 -5.91
CA VAL A 122 5.53 -7.03 -7.37
C VAL A 122 4.13 -7.20 -7.93
N GLY A 123 3.35 -8.19 -7.44
CA GLY A 123 1.97 -8.40 -7.87
C GLY A 123 1.07 -7.18 -7.58
N ILE A 124 1.17 -6.62 -6.38
CA ILE A 124 0.40 -5.41 -6.00
C ILE A 124 0.82 -4.21 -6.87
N LEU A 125 2.12 -4.00 -7.07
CA LEU A 125 2.61 -2.88 -7.88
C LEU A 125 2.23 -3.04 -9.35
N ALA A 126 2.27 -4.25 -9.90
CA ALA A 126 1.81 -4.53 -11.26
C ALA A 126 0.32 -4.22 -11.43
N PHE A 127 -0.52 -4.65 -10.48
CA PHE A 127 -1.95 -4.34 -10.49
C PHE A 127 -2.21 -2.82 -10.43
N LEU A 128 -1.55 -2.11 -9.50
CA LEU A 128 -1.68 -0.65 -9.40
C LEU A 128 -1.17 0.06 -10.66
N GLY A 129 -0.11 -0.45 -11.28
CA GLY A 129 0.42 0.05 -12.56
C GLY A 129 -0.60 -0.07 -13.69
N VAL A 130 -1.29 -1.21 -13.81
CA VAL A 130 -2.37 -1.40 -14.79
C VAL A 130 -3.49 -0.39 -14.57
N VAL A 131 -3.91 -0.15 -13.33
CA VAL A 131 -4.94 0.85 -13.01
C VAL A 131 -4.52 2.25 -13.45
N VAL A 132 -3.27 2.65 -13.19
CA VAL A 132 -2.74 3.97 -13.60
C VAL A 132 -2.72 4.09 -15.12
N VAL A 133 -2.22 3.08 -15.85
CA VAL A 133 -2.19 3.09 -17.33
C VAL A 133 -3.60 3.18 -17.91
N PHE A 134 -4.55 2.45 -17.33
CA PHE A 134 -5.94 2.49 -17.79
C PHE A 134 -6.57 3.88 -17.57
N CYS A 135 -6.38 4.50 -16.40
CA CYS A 135 -6.86 5.84 -16.11
C CYS A 135 -6.22 6.89 -17.02
N ALA A 136 -4.90 6.81 -17.24
CA ALA A 136 -4.19 7.72 -18.13
C ALA A 136 -4.66 7.57 -19.59
N GLY A 137 -4.79 6.33 -20.08
CA GLY A 137 -5.32 6.06 -21.41
C GLY A 137 -6.74 6.60 -21.60
N PHE A 138 -7.60 6.44 -20.60
CA PHE A 138 -8.95 6.98 -20.63
C PHE A 138 -8.95 8.52 -20.76
N VAL A 139 -8.14 9.22 -19.94
CA VAL A 139 -8.04 10.68 -19.96
C VAL A 139 -7.51 11.17 -21.32
N VAL A 140 -6.47 10.52 -21.86
CA VAL A 140 -5.89 10.88 -23.16
C VAL A 140 -6.90 10.68 -24.29
N THR A 141 -7.57 9.53 -24.33
CA THR A 141 -8.59 9.22 -25.34
C THR A 141 -9.75 10.20 -25.28
N TYR A 142 -10.23 10.52 -24.07
CA TYR A 142 -11.29 11.49 -23.87
C TYR A 142 -10.88 12.88 -24.36
N ALA A 143 -9.67 13.33 -24.03
CA ALA A 143 -9.14 14.60 -24.49
C ALA A 143 -9.02 14.67 -26.03
N GLN A 144 -8.59 13.60 -26.68
CA GLN A 144 -8.45 13.56 -28.13
C GLN A 144 -9.80 13.56 -28.86
N ILE A 145 -10.84 12.95 -28.31
CA ILE A 145 -12.15 12.86 -28.93
C ILE A 145 -12.97 14.14 -28.73
N PHE A 146 -12.91 14.73 -27.55
CA PHE A 146 -13.80 15.84 -27.18
C PHE A 146 -13.14 17.22 -27.19
N ALA A 147 -11.80 17.34 -27.07
CA ALA A 147 -11.12 18.64 -27.17
C ALA A 147 -11.27 19.30 -28.55
N PRO A 148 -11.18 18.62 -29.71
CA PRO A 148 -11.35 19.27 -31.02
C PRO A 148 -12.78 19.77 -31.28
N TYR A 149 -13.80 19.29 -30.58
CA TYR A 149 -15.18 19.78 -30.74
C TYR A 149 -15.44 21.08 -29.99
N GLY A 150 -14.67 21.42 -28.96
CA GLY A 150 -14.81 22.68 -28.21
C GLY A 150 -14.41 23.91 -28.99
N ASP A 151 -13.35 23.83 -29.79
CA ASP A 151 -12.84 24.96 -30.59
C ASP A 151 -13.72 25.28 -31.81
N PHE A 152 -14.43 24.27 -32.35
CA PHE A 152 -15.30 24.50 -33.53
C PHE A 152 -16.60 25.24 -33.19
N VAL A 153 -17.09 25.17 -31.97
CA VAL A 153 -18.34 25.81 -31.54
C VAL A 153 -18.12 27.25 -31.15
N PHE A 154 -16.95 27.62 -30.63
CA PHE A 154 -16.64 29.01 -30.25
C PHE A 154 -15.98 29.86 -31.38
N GLY A 155 -15.27 29.22 -32.31
CA GLY A 155 -14.62 29.91 -33.45
C GLY A 155 -15.58 30.44 -34.51
N GLY A 156 -16.81 29.92 -34.56
CA GLY A 156 -17.82 30.31 -35.57
C GLY A 156 -18.63 31.58 -35.25
N ILE A 157 -18.48 32.17 -34.08
CA ILE A 157 -19.31 33.29 -33.63
C ILE A 157 -18.59 34.65 -33.78
N THR A 158 -17.28 34.66 -33.99
CA THR A 158 -16.49 35.92 -34.04
C THR A 158 -16.25 36.49 -35.45
N ASP A 159 -16.66 35.76 -36.50
CA ASP A 159 -16.38 36.22 -37.89
C ASP A 159 -17.57 36.82 -38.63
N ALA A 160 -18.67 37.19 -37.95
CA ALA A 160 -19.89 37.68 -38.56
C ALA A 160 -20.15 39.19 -38.39
N THR A 161 -19.16 40.00 -38.03
CA THR A 161 -19.36 41.45 -37.95
C THR A 161 -18.13 42.23 -38.41
N VAL A 162 -17.87 42.27 -39.74
CA VAL A 162 -17.28 43.43 -40.41
C VAL A 162 -17.64 43.34 -41.90
N VAL A 163 -18.69 44.03 -42.32
CA VAL A 163 -18.87 44.48 -43.72
C VAL A 163 -19.23 45.97 -43.66
N PRO A 164 -18.56 46.78 -44.46
CA PRO A 164 -18.58 48.26 -44.46
C PRO A 164 -19.91 48.85 -44.87
#